data_225b6309156178cb542c30254e28941a
#
_entry.id   225b6309156178cb542c30254e28941a
#
_cell.length_a   1.000
_cell.length_b   1.000
_cell.length_c   1.000
_cell.angle_alpha   90.00
_cell.angle_beta   90.00
_cell.angle_gamma   90.00
#
_symmetry.space_group_name_H-M   'P 1'
#
loop_
_entity.id
_entity.type
_entity.pdbx_description
1 polymer ?
#
loop_
_entity_poly.entity_id
_entity_poly.type
_entity_poly.pdbx_seq_one_letter_code
_entity_poly.pdbx_strand_id
1 'polypeptide(L)'
;MSLYALLLAAAQHQGHDAPPPAPACTAEHAAMGHCTMPPAPAPKPPPPPPAPACSPEHAAMGHCAMPDPAPPPAPPPPACAPEHAAMGHCTLSETPPPGAGNAPPPPAPRVGAADAIFGADAMAAARARLYAEHGGGTIAQVMIDQAEVRLGGGEESYAWDAEARFGGDIDKLVVKSEGEGDFGGALDQAEVQALWSRAIGPYFDIQAGVRQDIGPGASPTHAVLGFEGLAPYWFDIEGALFLSHKGDVTARFEASYDQRITQRLIVQPMAEIEAAFQDVPERGIGSGVSDIELGLRLRYEIAREFAPYIGVAWERKLGKTARIARAAGDDRSRPAFVAGVRFWF
;
A
#
# COMPACT_ATOMS: atom_id res chain seq x y z
N MET A 1 -16.74 32.68 8.96
CA MET A 1 -17.35 31.40 9.36
C MET A 1 -16.18 30.50 9.63
N SER A 2 -16.05 30.03 10.85
CA SER A 2 -14.80 29.48 11.40
C SER A 2 -14.55 28.06 10.89
N LEU A 3 -13.33 27.72 10.49
CA LEU A 3 -12.87 26.35 10.08
C LEU A 3 -13.23 25.28 11.13
N TYR A 4 -13.48 25.66 12.37
CA TYR A 4 -13.91 24.78 13.46
C TYR A 4 -15.29 24.14 13.25
N ALA A 5 -16.14 24.73 12.44
CA ALA A 5 -17.48 24.20 12.18
C ALA A 5 -17.51 23.06 11.13
N LEU A 6 -16.48 22.97 10.29
CA LEU A 6 -16.37 21.91 9.27
C LEU A 6 -15.77 20.61 9.82
N LEU A 7 -14.91 20.70 10.83
CA LEU A 7 -14.29 19.52 11.46
C LEU A 7 -15.23 18.77 12.42
N LEU A 8 -16.24 19.44 12.97
CA LEU A 8 -17.22 18.82 13.88
C LEU A 8 -18.38 18.11 13.15
N ALA A 9 -18.57 18.35 11.86
CA ALA A 9 -19.65 17.70 11.08
C ALA A 9 -19.30 16.29 10.59
N ALA A 10 -18.02 15.88 10.61
CA ALA A 10 -17.57 14.57 10.15
C ALA A 10 -17.65 13.47 11.22
N ALA A 11 -17.97 13.78 12.47
CA ALA A 11 -17.94 12.83 13.60
C ALA A 11 -19.31 12.28 14.00
N GLN A 12 -20.35 12.44 13.21
CA GLN A 12 -21.63 11.81 13.49
C GLN A 12 -21.78 10.52 12.67
N HIS A 13 -21.07 9.46 13.07
CA HIS A 13 -21.45 8.10 12.76
C HIS A 13 -22.82 7.85 13.38
N GLN A 14 -23.86 7.82 12.56
CA GLN A 14 -25.12 7.17 12.91
C GLN A 14 -24.84 5.67 12.95
N GLY A 15 -24.62 5.15 14.16
CA GLY A 15 -24.60 3.72 14.41
C GLY A 15 -25.93 3.13 13.95
N HIS A 16 -25.89 2.25 12.98
CA HIS A 16 -26.95 1.28 12.78
C HIS A 16 -26.89 0.37 14.01
N ASP A 17 -27.80 0.59 14.96
CA ASP A 17 -28.09 -0.36 16.02
C ASP A 17 -28.64 -1.64 15.38
N ALA A 18 -27.74 -2.52 14.97
CA ALA A 18 -28.10 -3.92 14.80
C ALA A 18 -28.50 -4.42 16.21
N PRO A 19 -29.64 -5.09 16.37
CA PRO A 19 -30.00 -5.64 17.66
C PRO A 19 -28.85 -6.53 18.15
N PRO A 20 -28.46 -6.44 19.42
CA PRO A 20 -27.36 -7.24 19.95
C PRO A 20 -27.64 -8.71 19.66
N PRO A 21 -26.67 -9.52 19.25
CA PRO A 21 -26.86 -10.95 19.05
C PRO A 21 -27.43 -11.53 20.32
N ALA A 22 -28.47 -12.35 20.17
CA ALA A 22 -29.10 -13.02 21.31
C ALA A 22 -28.01 -13.73 22.12
N PRO A 23 -27.99 -13.59 23.45
CA PRO A 23 -26.95 -14.18 24.29
C PRO A 23 -26.88 -15.69 24.04
N ALA A 24 -25.69 -16.20 23.79
CA ALA A 24 -25.45 -17.62 23.58
C ALA A 24 -25.92 -18.39 24.80
N CYS A 25 -26.69 -19.48 24.58
CA CYS A 25 -27.20 -20.34 25.66
C CYS A 25 -26.02 -21.03 26.35
N THR A 26 -25.72 -20.63 27.59
CA THR A 26 -24.69 -21.27 28.42
C THR A 26 -25.32 -22.40 29.24
N ALA A 27 -24.51 -23.34 29.71
CA ALA A 27 -24.96 -24.45 30.54
C ALA A 27 -25.67 -23.98 31.82
N GLU A 28 -25.27 -22.85 32.38
CA GLU A 28 -25.90 -22.24 33.57
C GLU A 28 -27.28 -21.67 33.25
N HIS A 29 -27.44 -21.00 32.12
CA HIS A 29 -28.75 -20.46 31.69
C HIS A 29 -29.70 -21.56 31.26
N ALA A 30 -29.21 -22.68 30.71
CA ALA A 30 -30.02 -23.85 30.41
C ALA A 30 -30.53 -24.54 31.69
N ALA A 31 -29.68 -24.64 32.72
CA ALA A 31 -30.05 -25.22 34.02
C ALA A 31 -31.11 -24.38 34.76
N MET A 32 -31.18 -23.08 34.50
CA MET A 32 -32.22 -22.17 35.07
C MET A 32 -33.48 -22.08 34.19
N GLY A 33 -33.55 -22.82 33.08
CA GLY A 33 -34.72 -22.85 32.20
C GLY A 33 -34.87 -21.65 31.28
N HIS A 34 -33.83 -20.80 31.15
CA HIS A 34 -33.88 -19.59 30.34
C HIS A 34 -33.64 -19.83 28.84
N CYS A 35 -33.08 -20.97 28.46
CA CYS A 35 -32.86 -21.36 27.05
C CYS A 35 -32.67 -22.88 26.95
N THR A 36 -32.87 -23.43 25.75
CA THR A 36 -32.59 -24.83 25.43
C THR A 36 -31.27 -24.93 24.65
N MET A 37 -30.34 -25.73 25.17
CA MET A 37 -29.11 -26.02 24.42
C MET A 37 -29.44 -26.86 23.19
N PRO A 38 -28.87 -26.56 22.02
CA PRO A 38 -28.93 -27.45 20.87
C PRO A 38 -28.28 -28.80 21.24
N PRO A 39 -28.80 -29.94 20.74
CA PRO A 39 -28.22 -31.25 21.03
C PRO A 39 -26.76 -31.26 20.58
N ALA A 40 -25.89 -31.76 21.45
CA ALA A 40 -24.49 -31.91 21.14
C ALA A 40 -24.32 -32.72 19.84
N PRO A 41 -23.46 -32.31 18.88
CA PRO A 41 -23.20 -33.09 17.70
C PRO A 41 -22.74 -34.49 18.12
N ALA A 42 -23.32 -35.51 17.53
CA ALA A 42 -22.95 -36.88 17.80
C ALA A 42 -21.44 -37.07 17.58
N PRO A 43 -20.73 -37.76 18.49
CA PRO A 43 -19.30 -37.96 18.32
C PRO A 43 -19.07 -38.69 17.00
N LYS A 44 -18.16 -38.13 16.18
CA LYS A 44 -17.72 -38.74 14.93
C LYS A 44 -17.18 -40.13 15.27
N PRO A 45 -17.62 -41.22 14.59
CA PRO A 45 -17.03 -42.52 14.82
C PRO A 45 -15.54 -42.48 14.63
N PRO A 46 -14.76 -43.14 15.48
CA PRO A 46 -13.30 -43.19 15.28
C PRO A 46 -12.98 -43.77 13.89
N PRO A 47 -11.95 -43.28 13.22
CA PRO A 47 -11.53 -43.86 11.95
C PRO A 47 -11.22 -45.33 12.18
N PRO A 48 -11.55 -46.23 11.22
CA PRO A 48 -11.20 -47.61 11.33
C PRO A 48 -9.68 -47.73 11.51
N PRO A 49 -9.22 -48.69 12.34
CA PRO A 49 -7.79 -48.90 12.51
C PRO A 49 -7.17 -49.21 11.13
N PRO A 50 -5.95 -48.73 10.84
CA PRO A 50 -5.27 -49.06 9.60
C PRO A 50 -5.14 -50.57 9.47
N ALA A 51 -5.49 -51.08 8.30
CA ALA A 51 -5.32 -52.50 8.03
C ALA A 51 -3.85 -52.89 8.29
N PRO A 52 -3.58 -54.02 8.93
CA PRO A 52 -2.22 -54.45 9.19
C PRO A 52 -1.43 -54.56 7.87
N ALA A 53 -0.28 -53.87 7.82
CA ALA A 53 0.59 -53.93 6.62
C ALA A 53 1.05 -55.36 6.42
N CYS A 54 0.82 -55.88 5.20
CA CYS A 54 1.29 -57.20 4.80
C CYS A 54 2.82 -57.21 4.71
N SER A 55 3.50 -57.93 5.63
CA SER A 55 4.95 -58.10 5.56
C SER A 55 5.30 -59.25 4.58
N PRO A 56 6.49 -59.23 3.97
CA PRO A 56 6.91 -60.32 3.07
C PRO A 56 6.85 -61.70 3.70
N GLU A 57 7.08 -61.79 5.00
CA GLU A 57 7.02 -63.06 5.76
C GLU A 57 5.58 -63.56 5.89
N HIS A 58 4.62 -62.70 6.16
CA HIS A 58 3.20 -63.07 6.22
C HIS A 58 2.60 -63.38 4.86
N ALA A 59 3.08 -62.75 3.79
CA ALA A 59 2.69 -63.08 2.43
C ALA A 59 3.20 -64.46 2.03
N ALA A 60 4.42 -64.83 2.39
CA ALA A 60 4.99 -66.15 2.13
C ALA A 60 4.25 -67.28 2.86
N MET A 61 3.62 -67.01 4.00
CA MET A 61 2.79 -67.93 4.76
C MET A 61 1.32 -67.97 4.31
N GLY A 62 0.92 -67.20 3.30
CA GLY A 62 -0.43 -67.17 2.76
C GLY A 62 -1.43 -66.42 3.62
N HIS A 63 -0.98 -65.64 4.61
CA HIS A 63 -1.86 -64.88 5.54
C HIS A 63 -2.38 -63.57 4.98
N CYS A 64 -1.73 -63.02 3.93
CA CYS A 64 -2.19 -61.82 3.21
C CYS A 64 -1.58 -61.78 1.80
N ALA A 65 -2.22 -61.08 0.87
CA ALA A 65 -1.66 -60.81 -0.45
C ALA A 65 -0.93 -59.49 -0.44
N MET A 66 0.31 -59.47 -0.94
CA MET A 66 0.98 -58.19 -1.21
C MET A 66 0.25 -57.46 -2.34
N PRO A 67 0.03 -56.16 -2.26
CA PRO A 67 -0.47 -55.40 -3.39
C PRO A 67 0.52 -55.58 -4.55
N ASP A 68 0.00 -55.76 -5.75
CA ASP A 68 0.82 -55.83 -6.96
C ASP A 68 1.70 -54.56 -7.01
N PRO A 69 3.00 -54.69 -7.33
CA PRO A 69 3.86 -53.54 -7.53
C PRO A 69 3.20 -52.62 -8.57
N ALA A 70 3.06 -51.38 -8.21
CA ALA A 70 2.52 -50.37 -9.14
C ALA A 70 3.29 -50.47 -10.46
N PRO A 71 2.61 -50.47 -11.61
CA PRO A 71 3.30 -50.53 -12.91
C PRO A 71 4.30 -49.37 -12.96
N PRO A 72 5.50 -49.57 -13.51
CA PRO A 72 6.47 -48.53 -13.65
C PRO A 72 5.81 -47.35 -14.38
N PRO A 73 6.11 -46.09 -13.97
CA PRO A 73 5.55 -44.92 -14.62
C PRO A 73 5.84 -45.03 -16.12
N ALA A 74 4.81 -44.84 -16.93
CA ALA A 74 4.95 -44.83 -18.38
C ALA A 74 6.07 -43.85 -18.76
N PRO A 75 6.97 -44.22 -19.68
CA PRO A 75 7.99 -43.30 -20.15
C PRO A 75 7.30 -42.01 -20.64
N PRO A 76 7.86 -40.83 -20.33
CA PRO A 76 7.27 -39.58 -20.79
C PRO A 76 7.11 -39.64 -22.32
N PRO A 77 6.00 -39.16 -22.87
CA PRO A 77 5.80 -39.14 -24.31
C PRO A 77 6.98 -38.38 -24.95
N PRO A 78 7.45 -38.82 -26.14
CA PRO A 78 8.55 -38.14 -26.79
C PRO A 78 8.22 -36.66 -26.98
N ALA A 79 9.16 -35.79 -26.60
CA ALA A 79 8.98 -34.36 -26.73
C ALA A 79 8.69 -34.00 -28.21
N CYS A 80 7.60 -33.31 -28.43
CA CYS A 80 7.21 -32.82 -29.75
C CYS A 80 8.23 -31.79 -30.22
N ALA A 81 8.99 -32.11 -31.28
CA ALA A 81 9.89 -31.12 -31.88
C ALA A 81 9.08 -30.04 -32.61
N PRO A 82 9.51 -28.74 -32.58
CA PRO A 82 8.80 -27.64 -33.22
C PRO A 82 8.47 -27.91 -34.71
N GLU A 83 9.37 -28.60 -35.39
CA GLU A 83 9.20 -28.98 -36.82
C GLU A 83 8.03 -29.95 -37.01
N HIS A 84 7.86 -30.91 -36.11
CA HIS A 84 6.75 -31.88 -36.17
C HIS A 84 5.43 -31.24 -35.73
N ALA A 85 5.43 -30.26 -34.83
CA ALA A 85 4.26 -29.51 -34.47
C ALA A 85 3.77 -28.63 -35.64
N ALA A 86 4.69 -28.01 -36.38
CA ALA A 86 4.36 -27.22 -37.55
C ALA A 86 3.73 -28.06 -38.68
N MET A 87 4.04 -29.37 -38.76
CA MET A 87 3.45 -30.30 -39.71
C MET A 87 2.18 -31.00 -39.19
N GLY A 88 1.71 -30.64 -37.97
CA GLY A 88 0.49 -31.21 -37.38
C GLY A 88 0.64 -32.64 -36.86
N HIS A 89 1.86 -33.15 -36.72
CA HIS A 89 2.12 -34.53 -36.27
C HIS A 89 2.03 -34.72 -34.75
N CYS A 90 2.17 -33.62 -33.97
CA CYS A 90 2.03 -33.62 -32.54
C CYS A 90 1.73 -32.20 -32.05
N THR A 91 1.18 -32.06 -30.85
CA THR A 91 1.03 -30.78 -30.18
C THR A 91 2.22 -30.52 -29.26
N LEU A 92 2.79 -29.32 -29.31
CA LEU A 92 3.79 -28.92 -28.35
C LEU A 92 3.20 -29.06 -26.95
N SER A 93 3.81 -29.89 -26.10
CA SER A 93 3.43 -29.90 -24.68
C SER A 93 3.83 -28.56 -24.10
N GLU A 94 2.87 -27.77 -23.62
CA GLU A 94 3.14 -26.52 -22.88
C GLU A 94 3.70 -26.82 -21.49
N THR A 95 4.79 -27.57 -21.45
CA THR A 95 5.56 -27.76 -20.22
C THR A 95 6.38 -26.48 -20.05
N PRO A 96 6.13 -25.67 -19.00
CA PRO A 96 6.90 -24.46 -18.78
C PRO A 96 8.38 -24.80 -18.71
N PRO A 97 9.25 -24.05 -19.38
CA PRO A 97 10.69 -24.28 -19.29
C PRO A 97 11.17 -24.15 -17.83
N PRO A 98 12.24 -24.89 -17.43
CA PRO A 98 12.82 -24.74 -16.10
C PRO A 98 13.20 -23.26 -15.89
N GLY A 99 12.61 -22.61 -14.91
CA GLY A 99 12.75 -21.18 -14.65
C GLY A 99 11.48 -20.35 -14.85
N ALA A 100 10.35 -20.97 -15.19
CA ALA A 100 9.07 -20.27 -15.41
C ALA A 100 8.42 -19.65 -14.16
N GLY A 101 9.14 -19.56 -13.04
CA GLY A 101 8.64 -18.89 -11.83
C GLY A 101 8.34 -17.38 -12.01
N ASN A 102 8.82 -16.77 -13.09
CA ASN A 102 8.58 -15.35 -13.43
C ASN A 102 7.59 -15.17 -14.59
N ALA A 103 6.94 -16.22 -15.07
CA ALA A 103 5.89 -16.08 -16.05
C ALA A 103 4.72 -15.30 -15.42
N PRO A 104 4.09 -14.34 -16.14
CA PRO A 104 2.89 -13.70 -15.64
C PRO A 104 1.85 -14.78 -15.31
N PRO A 105 1.07 -14.60 -14.23
CA PRO A 105 0.03 -15.55 -13.88
C PRO A 105 -0.92 -15.73 -15.08
N PRO A 106 -1.46 -16.94 -15.27
CA PRO A 106 -2.45 -17.15 -16.31
C PRO A 106 -3.60 -16.16 -16.10
N PRO A 107 -4.20 -15.65 -17.19
CA PRO A 107 -5.32 -14.72 -17.06
C PRO A 107 -6.38 -15.37 -16.18
N ALA A 108 -6.87 -14.60 -15.20
CA ALA A 108 -7.91 -15.07 -14.29
C ALA A 108 -9.10 -15.61 -15.12
N PRO A 109 -9.64 -16.79 -14.80
CA PRO A 109 -10.78 -17.32 -15.53
C PRO A 109 -11.92 -16.30 -15.44
N ARG A 110 -12.54 -15.99 -16.57
CA ARG A 110 -13.67 -15.02 -16.64
C ARG A 110 -14.88 -15.48 -15.83
N VAL A 111 -14.93 -16.75 -15.54
CA VAL A 111 -15.96 -17.40 -14.70
C VAL A 111 -15.27 -17.88 -13.44
N GLY A 112 -15.78 -17.51 -12.27
CA GLY A 112 -15.22 -17.96 -11.00
C GLY A 112 -15.25 -19.49 -10.89
N ALA A 113 -14.21 -20.09 -10.32
CA ALA A 113 -14.16 -21.56 -10.14
C ALA A 113 -15.38 -22.09 -9.36
N ALA A 114 -15.94 -21.30 -8.46
CA ALA A 114 -17.13 -21.64 -7.70
C ALA A 114 -18.41 -21.68 -8.55
N ASP A 115 -18.47 -20.96 -9.67
CA ASP A 115 -19.64 -20.96 -10.56
C ASP A 115 -19.88 -22.32 -11.21
N ALA A 116 -18.78 -23.06 -11.46
CA ALA A 116 -18.88 -24.41 -11.99
C ALA A 116 -19.43 -25.42 -10.98
N ILE A 117 -19.28 -25.15 -9.68
CA ILE A 117 -19.71 -26.04 -8.59
C ILE A 117 -21.12 -25.68 -8.10
N PHE A 118 -21.41 -24.39 -7.91
CA PHE A 118 -22.62 -23.90 -7.26
C PHE A 118 -23.62 -23.28 -8.23
N GLY A 119 -23.28 -23.13 -9.51
CA GLY A 119 -24.09 -22.49 -10.53
C GLY A 119 -23.88 -20.98 -10.60
N ALA A 120 -23.89 -20.44 -11.83
CA ALA A 120 -23.57 -19.04 -12.09
C ALA A 120 -24.54 -18.06 -11.41
N ASP A 121 -25.85 -18.38 -11.40
CA ASP A 121 -26.88 -17.50 -10.82
C ASP A 121 -26.76 -17.42 -9.29
N ALA A 122 -26.55 -18.55 -8.62
CA ALA A 122 -26.35 -18.59 -7.18
C ALA A 122 -25.08 -17.81 -6.77
N MET A 123 -24.02 -17.97 -7.53
CA MET A 123 -22.77 -17.26 -7.29
C MET A 123 -22.85 -15.78 -7.64
N ALA A 124 -23.62 -15.38 -8.66
CA ALA A 124 -23.87 -13.98 -8.96
C ALA A 124 -24.63 -13.29 -7.81
N ALA A 125 -25.67 -13.95 -7.27
CA ALA A 125 -26.41 -13.47 -6.11
C ALA A 125 -25.52 -13.37 -4.85
N ALA A 126 -24.66 -14.37 -4.62
CA ALA A 126 -23.72 -14.36 -3.48
C ALA A 126 -22.70 -13.23 -3.59
N ARG A 127 -22.13 -13.01 -4.79
CA ARG A 127 -21.21 -11.89 -5.05
C ARG A 127 -21.89 -10.54 -4.88
N ALA A 128 -23.11 -10.38 -5.37
CA ALA A 128 -23.86 -9.13 -5.20
C ALA A 128 -24.12 -8.83 -3.71
N ARG A 129 -24.44 -9.85 -2.93
CA ARG A 129 -24.62 -9.71 -1.47
C ARG A 129 -23.30 -9.36 -0.78
N LEU A 130 -22.22 -10.07 -1.10
CA LEU A 130 -20.89 -9.78 -0.56
C LEU A 130 -20.46 -8.34 -0.87
N TYR A 131 -20.70 -7.87 -2.09
CA TYR A 131 -20.41 -6.49 -2.48
C TYR A 131 -21.26 -5.49 -1.70
N ALA A 132 -22.54 -5.76 -1.50
CA ALA A 132 -23.44 -4.88 -0.74
C ALA A 132 -23.09 -4.82 0.76
N GLU A 133 -22.57 -5.91 1.32
CA GLU A 133 -22.24 -6.01 2.75
C GLU A 133 -20.80 -5.55 3.07
N HIS A 134 -19.85 -5.75 2.13
CA HIS A 134 -18.42 -5.56 2.40
C HIS A 134 -17.69 -4.78 1.31
N GLY A 135 -18.32 -4.48 0.17
CA GLY A 135 -17.75 -3.74 -0.94
C GLY A 135 -18.33 -2.33 -1.05
N GLY A 136 -17.60 -1.43 -1.74
CA GLY A 136 -18.08 -0.08 -2.05
C GLY A 136 -18.20 0.84 -0.83
N GLY A 137 -17.54 0.51 0.28
CA GLY A 137 -17.47 1.39 1.45
C GLY A 137 -16.77 2.70 1.12
N THR A 138 -17.18 3.77 1.81
CA THR A 138 -16.43 5.04 1.80
C THR A 138 -15.49 5.06 2.98
N ILE A 139 -14.23 5.34 2.72
CA ILE A 139 -13.17 5.45 3.72
C ILE A 139 -12.83 6.94 3.88
N ALA A 140 -12.64 7.37 5.11
CA ALA A 140 -12.02 8.64 5.45
C ALA A 140 -10.79 8.35 6.30
N GLN A 141 -9.64 8.86 5.91
CA GLN A 141 -8.38 8.71 6.63
C GLN A 141 -7.65 10.03 6.63
N VAL A 142 -7.04 10.38 7.75
CA VAL A 142 -6.10 11.49 7.86
C VAL A 142 -4.78 10.92 8.36
N MET A 143 -3.70 11.21 7.66
CA MET A 143 -2.34 10.81 7.97
C MET A 143 -1.50 12.07 8.15
N ILE A 144 -0.75 12.14 9.22
CA ILE A 144 0.35 13.09 9.42
C ILE A 144 1.62 12.24 9.37
N ASP A 145 2.26 12.23 8.22
CA ASP A 145 3.49 11.46 8.02
C ASP A 145 4.66 12.11 8.74
N GLN A 146 4.72 13.44 8.69
CA GLN A 146 5.73 14.22 9.36
C GLN A 146 5.10 15.39 10.12
N ALA A 147 5.39 15.48 11.38
CA ALA A 147 5.28 16.70 12.19
C ALA A 147 6.57 16.75 13.00
N GLU A 148 7.59 17.45 12.48
CA GLU A 148 8.94 17.37 12.98
C GLU A 148 9.57 18.73 13.25
N VAL A 149 10.49 18.72 14.20
CA VAL A 149 11.45 19.79 14.46
C VAL A 149 12.77 19.39 13.85
N ARG A 150 13.37 20.32 13.11
CA ARG A 150 14.68 20.15 12.45
C ARG A 150 15.70 21.01 13.20
N LEU A 151 16.76 20.35 13.71
CA LEU A 151 17.83 20.97 14.49
C LEU A 151 19.15 20.86 13.72
N GLY A 152 19.74 21.97 13.39
CA GLY A 152 20.99 22.04 12.64
C GLY A 152 20.87 22.99 11.45
N GLY A 153 22.01 23.32 10.82
CA GLY A 153 22.00 24.23 9.66
C GLY A 153 21.87 25.72 9.98
N GLY A 154 21.84 26.13 11.27
CA GLY A 154 21.85 27.53 11.70
C GLY A 154 20.65 27.90 12.56
N GLU A 155 19.43 27.80 12.08
CA GLU A 155 18.20 28.10 12.81
C GLU A 155 17.38 26.84 13.05
N GLU A 156 16.60 26.84 14.15
CA GLU A 156 15.67 25.75 14.44
C GLU A 156 14.44 25.92 13.55
N SER A 157 14.08 24.86 12.83
CA SER A 157 12.95 24.87 11.89
C SER A 157 11.96 23.75 12.20
N TYR A 158 10.79 23.85 11.62
CA TYR A 158 9.75 22.82 11.67
C TYR A 158 9.33 22.44 10.25
N ALA A 159 8.90 21.20 10.08
CA ALA A 159 8.30 20.73 8.85
C ALA A 159 7.09 19.85 9.14
N TRP A 160 6.16 19.83 8.19
CA TRP A 160 5.02 18.92 8.24
C TRP A 160 4.75 18.34 6.85
N ASP A 161 4.25 17.12 6.86
CA ASP A 161 3.65 16.44 5.73
C ASP A 161 2.37 15.74 6.22
N ALA A 162 1.25 16.06 5.58
CA ALA A 162 -0.07 15.61 5.96
C ALA A 162 -0.92 15.26 4.74
N GLU A 163 -1.66 14.18 4.85
CA GLU A 163 -2.57 13.74 3.81
C GLU A 163 -3.94 13.36 4.39
N ALA A 164 -5.01 13.72 3.67
CA ALA A 164 -6.36 13.27 3.95
C ALA A 164 -6.93 12.59 2.70
N ARG A 165 -7.45 11.36 2.87
CA ARG A 165 -8.08 10.56 1.83
C ARG A 165 -9.56 10.38 2.12
N PHE A 166 -10.41 10.58 1.12
CA PHE A 166 -11.85 10.38 1.23
C PHE A 166 -12.41 9.77 -0.05
N GLY A 167 -13.06 8.63 0.03
CA GLY A 167 -13.67 7.97 -1.13
C GLY A 167 -13.73 6.47 -1.02
N GLY A 168 -13.92 5.81 -2.15
CA GLY A 168 -13.95 4.36 -2.27
C GLY A 168 -12.58 3.76 -2.59
N ASP A 169 -12.58 2.45 -2.84
CA ASP A 169 -11.36 1.71 -3.16
C ASP A 169 -10.73 2.14 -4.50
N ILE A 170 -11.56 2.55 -5.46
CA ILE A 170 -11.10 2.88 -6.81
C ILE A 170 -10.89 4.39 -6.97
N ASP A 171 -11.89 5.17 -6.61
CA ASP A 171 -11.87 6.63 -6.79
C ASP A 171 -11.92 7.30 -5.42
N LYS A 172 -10.99 8.22 -5.16
CA LYS A 172 -10.90 8.96 -3.92
C LYS A 172 -10.45 10.40 -4.15
N LEU A 173 -10.86 11.28 -3.28
CA LEU A 173 -10.29 12.61 -3.12
C LEU A 173 -9.10 12.50 -2.17
N VAL A 174 -7.97 13.07 -2.56
CA VAL A 174 -6.77 13.18 -1.73
C VAL A 174 -6.46 14.65 -1.56
N VAL A 175 -6.24 15.06 -0.33
CA VAL A 175 -5.78 16.41 0.00
C VAL A 175 -4.45 16.26 0.71
N LYS A 176 -3.38 16.82 0.12
CA LYS A 176 -2.04 16.83 0.70
C LYS A 176 -1.70 18.24 1.18
N SER A 177 -0.94 18.34 2.25
CA SER A 177 -0.38 19.59 2.74
C SER A 177 1.02 19.34 3.28
N GLU A 178 1.97 20.02 2.71
CA GLU A 178 3.38 19.97 3.07
C GLU A 178 3.91 21.39 3.31
N GLY A 179 4.90 21.53 4.19
CA GLY A 179 5.55 22.81 4.36
C GLY A 179 6.60 22.81 5.45
N GLU A 180 7.37 23.90 5.46
CA GLU A 180 8.43 24.15 6.42
C GLU A 180 8.52 25.63 6.79
N GLY A 181 9.14 25.92 7.93
CA GLY A 181 9.38 27.27 8.39
C GLY A 181 10.27 27.30 9.62
N ASP A 182 10.81 28.48 9.92
CA ASP A 182 11.66 28.69 11.09
C ASP A 182 10.86 29.06 12.34
N PHE A 183 11.30 28.58 13.53
CA PHE A 183 10.70 28.99 14.78
C PHE A 183 11.00 30.48 15.08
N GLY A 184 9.94 31.28 15.11
CA GLY A 184 10.05 32.73 15.31
C GLY A 184 10.20 33.54 14.01
N GLY A 185 10.27 32.88 12.86
CA GLY A 185 10.24 33.43 11.53
C GLY A 185 8.88 33.38 10.85
N ALA A 186 8.85 33.73 9.58
CA ALA A 186 7.71 33.50 8.71
C ALA A 186 7.74 32.04 8.19
N LEU A 187 6.63 31.60 7.63
CA LEU A 187 6.56 30.37 6.85
C LEU A 187 7.50 30.50 5.64
N ASP A 188 8.42 29.55 5.45
CA ASP A 188 9.34 29.56 4.32
C ASP A 188 8.65 29.11 3.05
N GLN A 189 8.02 27.95 3.11
CA GLN A 189 7.19 27.42 2.03
C GLN A 189 6.13 26.47 2.58
N ALA A 190 5.00 26.45 1.90
CA ALA A 190 4.00 25.43 2.07
C ALA A 190 3.26 25.20 0.77
N GLU A 191 2.65 24.04 0.66
CA GLU A 191 1.76 23.70 -0.44
C GLU A 191 0.52 22.99 0.07
N VAL A 192 -0.55 23.14 -0.68
CA VAL A 192 -1.78 22.37 -0.51
C VAL A 192 -2.17 21.83 -1.86
N GLN A 193 -2.42 20.52 -1.91
CA GLN A 193 -2.87 19.84 -3.12
C GLN A 193 -4.28 19.29 -2.90
N ALA A 194 -5.10 19.32 -3.95
CA ALA A 194 -6.40 18.67 -3.99
C ALA A 194 -6.46 17.82 -5.26
N LEU A 195 -6.46 16.50 -5.09
CA LEU A 195 -6.23 15.53 -6.13
C LEU A 195 -7.40 14.54 -6.20
N TRP A 196 -7.85 14.24 -7.39
CA TRP A 196 -8.58 13.02 -7.66
C TRP A 196 -7.55 11.90 -7.85
N SER A 197 -7.70 10.84 -7.08
CA SER A 197 -6.85 9.65 -7.11
C SER A 197 -7.68 8.46 -7.57
N ARG A 198 -7.14 7.68 -8.51
CA ARG A 198 -7.78 6.49 -9.03
C ARG A 198 -6.84 5.30 -9.07
N ALA A 199 -7.27 4.21 -8.46
CA ALA A 199 -6.56 2.95 -8.51
C ALA A 199 -6.54 2.39 -9.95
N ILE A 200 -5.34 2.17 -10.49
CA ILE A 200 -5.09 1.53 -11.80
C ILE A 200 -4.65 0.08 -11.67
N GLY A 201 -4.44 -0.36 -10.44
CA GLY A 201 -4.05 -1.71 -10.07
C GLY A 201 -4.09 -1.88 -8.56
N PRO A 202 -3.71 -3.04 -8.05
CA PRO A 202 -3.74 -3.30 -6.61
C PRO A 202 -2.68 -2.51 -5.81
N TYR A 203 -1.70 -1.92 -6.48
CA TYR A 203 -0.56 -1.26 -5.83
C TYR A 203 -0.32 0.17 -6.28
N PHE A 204 -1.00 0.65 -7.32
CA PHE A 204 -0.74 1.97 -7.90
C PHE A 204 -2.02 2.74 -8.15
N ASP A 205 -1.98 4.00 -7.78
CA ASP A 205 -2.97 5.02 -8.09
C ASP A 205 -2.37 6.06 -9.04
N ILE A 206 -3.17 6.57 -9.96
CA ILE A 206 -2.88 7.81 -10.69
C ILE A 206 -3.62 8.96 -10.03
N GLN A 207 -2.99 10.13 -10.04
CA GLN A 207 -3.53 11.33 -9.40
C GLN A 207 -3.58 12.48 -10.40
N ALA A 208 -4.64 13.27 -10.34
CA ALA A 208 -4.76 14.50 -11.12
C ALA A 208 -5.51 15.56 -10.32
N GLY A 209 -5.05 16.81 -10.37
CA GLY A 209 -5.69 17.88 -9.61
C GLY A 209 -4.96 19.19 -9.66
N VAL A 210 -4.99 19.89 -8.53
CA VAL A 210 -4.39 21.22 -8.39
C VAL A 210 -3.54 21.30 -7.14
N ARG A 211 -2.46 22.08 -7.22
CA ARG A 211 -1.59 22.46 -6.13
C ARG A 211 -1.55 23.97 -6.04
N GLN A 212 -1.61 24.50 -4.83
CA GLN A 212 -1.42 25.90 -4.49
C GLN A 212 -0.20 26.03 -3.59
N ASP A 213 0.81 26.76 -4.05
CA ASP A 213 1.94 27.13 -3.21
C ASP A 213 1.59 28.32 -2.33
N ILE A 214 2.13 28.34 -1.11
CA ILE A 214 1.91 29.37 -0.09
C ILE A 214 3.27 29.70 0.51
N GLY A 215 3.63 30.96 0.53
CA GLY A 215 4.91 31.40 1.10
C GLY A 215 5.23 32.85 0.77
N PRO A 216 6.38 33.36 1.22
CA PRO A 216 6.85 34.68 0.86
C PRO A 216 7.20 34.71 -0.63
N GLY A 217 6.65 35.67 -1.35
CA GLY A 217 6.92 35.87 -2.79
C GLY A 217 5.82 35.32 -3.70
N ALA A 218 6.23 34.65 -4.79
CA ALA A 218 5.30 34.10 -5.75
C ALA A 218 4.62 32.84 -5.19
N SER A 219 3.30 32.84 -5.21
CA SER A 219 2.46 31.71 -4.79
C SER A 219 1.69 31.15 -5.99
N PRO A 220 2.33 30.41 -6.89
CA PRO A 220 1.70 29.91 -8.11
C PRO A 220 0.70 28.78 -7.79
N THR A 221 -0.29 28.68 -8.67
CA THR A 221 -1.18 27.52 -8.76
C THR A 221 -0.69 26.63 -9.88
N HIS A 222 -0.69 25.32 -9.64
CA HIS A 222 -0.24 24.31 -10.61
C HIS A 222 -1.37 23.33 -10.91
N ALA A 223 -1.44 22.87 -12.15
CA ALA A 223 -2.07 21.61 -12.47
C ALA A 223 -1.12 20.47 -12.09
N VAL A 224 -1.65 19.40 -11.54
CA VAL A 224 -0.90 18.23 -11.06
C VAL A 224 -1.30 16.99 -11.84
N LEU A 225 -0.32 16.21 -12.25
CA LEU A 225 -0.48 14.84 -12.74
C LEU A 225 0.56 13.97 -12.06
N GLY A 226 0.13 12.98 -11.32
CA GLY A 226 1.02 12.15 -10.51
C GLY A 226 0.58 10.69 -10.44
N PHE A 227 1.39 9.94 -9.75
CA PHE A 227 1.12 8.58 -9.34
C PHE A 227 1.70 8.33 -7.95
N GLU A 228 1.09 7.42 -7.21
CA GLU A 228 1.64 6.90 -5.97
C GLU A 228 1.40 5.39 -5.90
N GLY A 229 2.21 4.68 -5.13
CA GLY A 229 1.98 3.27 -4.89
C GLY A 229 3.17 2.52 -4.33
N LEU A 230 2.95 1.21 -4.17
CA LEU A 230 3.95 0.28 -3.65
C LEU A 230 4.67 -0.43 -4.80
N ALA A 231 5.94 -0.10 -4.98
CA ALA A 231 6.82 -0.80 -5.91
C ALA A 231 7.26 -2.18 -5.35
N PRO A 232 7.84 -3.08 -6.18
CA PRO A 232 8.38 -4.35 -5.71
C PRO A 232 9.30 -4.17 -4.50
N TYR A 233 9.25 -5.13 -3.57
CA TYR A 233 9.93 -5.10 -2.28
C TYR A 233 9.37 -4.07 -1.28
N TRP A 234 8.15 -3.54 -1.49
CA TRP A 234 7.45 -2.63 -0.58
C TRP A 234 8.06 -1.23 -0.47
N PHE A 235 8.72 -0.77 -1.53
CA PHE A 235 9.07 0.64 -1.64
C PHE A 235 7.81 1.45 -1.86
N ASP A 236 7.58 2.42 -1.01
CA ASP A 236 6.57 3.46 -1.24
C ASP A 236 7.16 4.48 -2.19
N ILE A 237 6.49 4.73 -3.30
CA ILE A 237 6.97 5.66 -4.31
C ILE A 237 5.87 6.61 -4.74
N GLU A 238 6.24 7.86 -4.89
CA GLU A 238 5.39 8.91 -5.41
C GLU A 238 6.12 9.69 -6.49
N GLY A 239 5.39 10.08 -7.53
CA GLY A 239 5.93 10.95 -8.57
C GLY A 239 4.86 11.89 -9.10
N ALA A 240 5.23 13.16 -9.29
CA ALA A 240 4.30 14.18 -9.78
C ALA A 240 4.96 15.15 -10.76
N LEU A 241 4.19 15.58 -11.74
CA LEU A 241 4.49 16.70 -12.64
C LEU A 241 3.57 17.86 -12.28
N PHE A 242 4.13 19.03 -12.19
CA PHE A 242 3.46 20.28 -11.86
C PHE A 242 3.59 21.26 -13.02
N LEU A 243 2.45 21.72 -13.56
CA LEU A 243 2.41 22.78 -14.57
C LEU A 243 1.83 24.04 -13.94
N SER A 244 2.67 25.05 -13.75
CA SER A 244 2.21 26.34 -13.17
C SER A 244 1.31 27.10 -14.14
N HIS A 245 0.49 28.00 -13.60
CA HIS A 245 -0.33 28.92 -14.39
C HIS A 245 0.52 29.88 -15.26
N LYS A 246 1.84 29.96 -15.03
CA LYS A 246 2.80 30.71 -15.83
C LYS A 246 3.45 29.89 -16.95
N GLY A 247 3.19 28.58 -16.99
CA GLY A 247 3.75 27.63 -17.95
C GLY A 247 5.02 26.95 -17.50
N ASP A 248 5.43 27.11 -16.23
CA ASP A 248 6.60 26.41 -15.70
C ASP A 248 6.24 24.96 -15.39
N VAL A 249 7.12 24.05 -15.79
CA VAL A 249 6.98 22.62 -15.53
C VAL A 249 8.06 22.18 -14.56
N THR A 250 7.63 21.57 -13.44
CA THR A 250 8.51 20.94 -12.45
C THR A 250 8.07 19.51 -12.21
N ALA A 251 8.97 18.71 -11.65
CA ALA A 251 8.71 17.32 -11.27
C ALA A 251 9.26 17.05 -9.88
N ARG A 252 8.56 16.19 -9.12
CA ARG A 252 9.01 15.65 -7.85
C ARG A 252 8.91 14.12 -7.90
N PHE A 253 9.88 13.46 -7.33
CA PHE A 253 9.85 12.02 -7.12
C PHE A 253 10.36 11.70 -5.74
N GLU A 254 9.58 10.95 -4.99
CA GLU A 254 9.91 10.48 -3.66
C GLU A 254 9.90 8.95 -3.62
N ALA A 255 10.78 8.40 -2.80
CA ALA A 255 10.80 6.98 -2.48
C ALA A 255 11.15 6.78 -1.00
N SER A 256 10.40 5.96 -0.32
CA SER A 256 10.65 5.57 1.06
C SER A 256 10.53 4.06 1.27
N TYR A 257 11.09 3.57 2.37
CA TYR A 257 11.02 2.15 2.71
C TYR A 257 10.95 1.93 4.21
N ASP A 258 9.96 1.18 4.66
CA ASP A 258 9.78 0.83 6.08
C ASP A 258 10.52 -0.46 6.42
N GLN A 259 11.80 -0.35 6.82
CA GLN A 259 12.56 -1.49 7.33
C GLN A 259 12.19 -1.78 8.78
N ARG A 260 11.39 -2.81 9.00
CA ARG A 260 11.01 -3.27 10.35
C ARG A 260 12.17 -4.03 10.98
N ILE A 261 12.77 -3.45 12.01
CA ILE A 261 13.80 -4.13 12.85
C ILE A 261 13.12 -5.02 13.87
N THR A 262 12.02 -4.54 14.44
CA THR A 262 11.10 -5.31 15.28
C THR A 262 9.67 -5.02 14.83
N GLN A 263 8.68 -5.58 15.52
CA GLN A 263 7.27 -5.27 15.22
C GLN A 263 6.90 -3.81 15.48
N ARG A 264 7.69 -3.08 16.28
CA ARG A 264 7.44 -1.68 16.67
C ARG A 264 8.54 -0.72 16.29
N LEU A 265 9.77 -1.22 16.08
CA LEU A 265 10.92 -0.38 15.73
C LEU A 265 11.17 -0.47 14.23
N ILE A 266 11.10 0.66 13.56
CA ILE A 266 11.18 0.79 12.12
C ILE A 266 12.28 1.79 11.78
N VAL A 267 13.14 1.44 10.84
CA VAL A 267 14.08 2.35 10.19
C VAL A 267 13.50 2.71 8.83
N GLN A 268 13.31 3.98 8.57
CA GLN A 268 12.75 4.50 7.33
C GLN A 268 13.77 5.37 6.62
N PRO A 269 14.52 4.83 5.64
CA PRO A 269 15.20 5.66 4.64
C PRO A 269 14.17 6.30 3.70
N MET A 270 14.44 7.53 3.29
CA MET A 270 13.66 8.30 2.33
C MET A 270 14.59 9.06 1.41
N ALA A 271 14.21 9.22 0.17
CA ALA A 271 14.88 10.06 -0.82
C ALA A 271 13.83 10.80 -1.65
N GLU A 272 14.02 12.10 -1.80
CA GLU A 272 13.23 12.94 -2.68
C GLU A 272 14.16 13.64 -3.68
N ILE A 273 13.68 13.82 -4.89
CA ILE A 273 14.37 14.53 -5.96
C ILE A 273 13.37 15.47 -6.62
N GLU A 274 13.78 16.75 -6.72
CA GLU A 274 13.06 17.74 -7.49
C GLU A 274 13.82 18.13 -8.77
N ALA A 275 13.04 18.44 -9.81
CA ALA A 275 13.60 18.89 -11.09
C ALA A 275 12.72 19.96 -11.74
N ALA A 276 13.33 20.88 -12.45
CA ALA A 276 12.65 21.88 -13.27
C ALA A 276 13.06 21.76 -14.75
N PHE A 277 12.08 21.84 -15.65
CA PHE A 277 12.34 21.72 -17.09
C PHE A 277 12.89 23.03 -17.69
N GLN A 278 12.70 24.14 -17.00
CA GLN A 278 13.21 25.47 -17.35
C GLN A 278 13.71 26.22 -16.11
N ASP A 279 14.40 27.32 -16.31
CA ASP A 279 14.77 28.22 -15.21
C ASP A 279 13.51 28.95 -14.71
N VAL A 280 13.31 28.99 -13.38
CA VAL A 280 12.23 29.73 -12.69
C VAL A 280 12.89 30.73 -11.73
N PRO A 281 13.35 31.88 -12.24
CA PRO A 281 14.15 32.83 -11.45
C PRO A 281 13.40 33.42 -10.25
N GLU A 282 12.10 33.56 -10.37
CA GLU A 282 11.24 34.09 -9.31
C GLU A 282 11.22 33.20 -8.05
N ARG A 283 11.55 31.93 -8.21
CA ARG A 283 11.65 30.94 -7.13
C ARG A 283 13.11 30.54 -6.81
N GLY A 284 14.08 31.13 -7.48
CA GLY A 284 15.48 30.74 -7.35
C GLY A 284 15.80 29.36 -7.91
N ILE A 285 14.94 28.78 -8.75
CA ILE A 285 15.09 27.44 -9.30
C ILE A 285 15.72 27.52 -10.70
N GLY A 286 16.77 26.74 -10.89
CA GLY A 286 17.41 26.55 -12.19
C GLY A 286 17.01 25.25 -12.85
N SER A 287 17.01 25.20 -14.19
CA SER A 287 16.64 24.00 -14.95
C SER A 287 17.56 22.81 -14.69
N GLY A 288 17.00 21.61 -14.72
CA GLY A 288 17.62 20.34 -14.38
C GLY A 288 17.17 19.85 -12.99
N VAL A 289 17.92 18.93 -12.41
CA VAL A 289 17.69 18.53 -11.01
C VAL A 289 18.02 19.72 -10.12
N SER A 290 17.01 20.19 -9.37
CA SER A 290 17.11 21.36 -8.51
C SER A 290 17.54 21.01 -7.11
N ASP A 291 16.91 19.99 -6.52
CA ASP A 291 17.09 19.63 -5.13
C ASP A 291 17.11 18.11 -4.96
N ILE A 292 17.75 17.65 -3.89
CA ILE A 292 17.69 16.31 -3.37
C ILE A 292 17.57 16.38 -1.86
N GLU A 293 16.60 15.64 -1.28
CA GLU A 293 16.52 15.39 0.15
C GLU A 293 16.75 13.90 0.42
N LEU A 294 17.57 13.62 1.44
CA LEU A 294 17.76 12.27 1.97
C LEU A 294 17.40 12.26 3.45
N GLY A 295 16.54 11.36 3.85
CA GLY A 295 16.11 11.19 5.22
C GLY A 295 16.40 9.78 5.74
N LEU A 296 16.72 9.68 7.02
CA LEU A 296 16.76 8.42 7.75
C LEU A 296 16.12 8.62 9.11
N ARG A 297 14.95 8.03 9.30
CA ARG A 297 14.17 8.15 10.53
C ARG A 297 14.11 6.81 11.27
N LEU A 298 14.28 6.84 12.58
CA LEU A 298 14.08 5.71 13.48
C LEU A 298 12.78 5.93 14.23
N ARG A 299 11.73 5.20 13.84
CA ARG A 299 10.36 5.32 14.33
C ARG A 299 10.03 4.20 15.31
N TYR A 300 9.35 4.52 16.40
CA TYR A 300 8.85 3.56 17.37
C TYR A 300 7.33 3.61 17.48
N GLU A 301 6.64 2.57 17.01
CA GLU A 301 5.18 2.45 17.09
C GLU A 301 4.76 2.15 18.54
N ILE A 302 4.36 3.19 19.28
CA ILE A 302 3.72 3.04 20.59
C ILE A 302 2.36 2.37 20.41
N ALA A 303 1.58 2.89 19.46
CA ALA A 303 0.40 2.30 18.86
C ALA A 303 0.58 2.31 17.33
N ARG A 304 -0.25 1.60 16.58
CA ARG A 304 -0.19 1.61 15.11
C ARG A 304 -0.47 2.99 14.55
N GLU A 305 -1.35 3.71 15.24
CA GLU A 305 -1.83 5.03 14.88
C GLU A 305 -0.91 6.15 15.39
N PHE A 306 0.08 5.87 16.23
CA PHE A 306 0.95 6.87 16.82
C PHE A 306 2.38 6.38 17.02
N ALA A 307 3.32 7.07 16.38
CA ALA A 307 4.72 6.69 16.38
C ALA A 307 5.64 7.92 16.43
N PRO A 308 6.27 8.22 17.58
CA PRO A 308 7.37 9.18 17.63
C PRO A 308 8.61 8.64 16.90
N TYR A 309 9.41 9.55 16.39
CA TYR A 309 10.67 9.22 15.74
C TYR A 309 11.75 10.26 15.99
N ILE A 310 12.99 9.83 15.76
CA ILE A 310 14.19 10.68 15.66
C ILE A 310 14.92 10.30 14.38
N GLY A 311 15.72 11.20 13.85
CA GLY A 311 16.44 10.90 12.61
C GLY A 311 17.42 11.97 12.19
N VAL A 312 17.82 11.86 10.94
CA VAL A 312 18.63 12.83 10.23
C VAL A 312 18.01 13.11 8.87
N ALA A 313 18.05 14.36 8.45
CA ALA A 313 17.68 14.81 7.13
C ALA A 313 18.85 15.57 6.51
N TRP A 314 18.99 15.48 5.21
CA TRP A 314 19.99 16.20 4.46
C TRP A 314 19.42 16.66 3.14
N GLU A 315 19.24 17.95 3.02
CA GLU A 315 18.79 18.63 1.82
C GLU A 315 20.00 19.21 1.08
N ARG A 316 19.97 19.15 -0.25
CA ARG A 316 21.01 19.76 -1.08
C ARG A 316 20.49 20.27 -2.41
N LYS A 317 20.72 21.57 -2.62
CA LYS A 317 20.48 22.22 -3.91
C LYS A 317 21.54 21.80 -4.93
N LEU A 318 21.10 21.48 -6.14
CA LEU A 318 21.94 20.95 -7.21
C LEU A 318 21.99 21.87 -8.43
N GLY A 319 22.89 21.60 -9.33
CA GLY A 319 22.96 22.18 -10.66
C GLY A 319 22.99 23.72 -10.71
N LYS A 320 22.03 24.28 -11.47
CA LYS A 320 21.86 25.73 -11.60
C LYS A 320 21.26 26.35 -10.33
N THR A 321 20.34 25.65 -9.66
CA THR A 321 19.73 26.07 -8.38
C THR A 321 20.82 26.33 -7.34
N ALA A 322 21.77 25.41 -7.20
CA ALA A 322 22.89 25.59 -6.28
C ALA A 322 23.79 26.81 -6.63
N ARG A 323 23.87 27.20 -7.89
CA ARG A 323 24.62 28.41 -8.30
C ARG A 323 23.87 29.68 -7.96
N ILE A 324 22.53 29.67 -8.15
CA ILE A 324 21.65 30.79 -7.81
C ILE A 324 21.69 31.01 -6.30
N ALA A 325 21.49 29.98 -5.50
CA ALA A 325 21.55 30.02 -4.04
C ALA A 325 22.90 30.59 -3.55
N ARG A 326 24.02 30.09 -4.12
CA ARG A 326 25.35 30.63 -3.76
C ARG A 326 25.48 32.11 -4.09
N ALA A 327 24.95 32.57 -5.23
CA ALA A 327 25.00 33.97 -5.61
C ALA A 327 24.16 34.87 -4.70
N ALA A 328 23.05 34.33 -4.13
CA ALA A 328 22.22 34.98 -3.14
C ALA A 328 22.82 34.96 -1.72
N GLY A 329 23.82 34.13 -1.47
CA GLY A 329 24.44 33.93 -0.17
C GLY A 329 23.79 32.84 0.66
N ASP A 330 22.87 32.06 0.07
CA ASP A 330 22.15 30.98 0.73
C ASP A 330 22.98 29.70 0.80
N ASP A 331 22.72 28.90 1.82
CA ASP A 331 23.30 27.57 1.97
C ASP A 331 22.77 26.61 0.92
N ARG A 332 23.69 25.80 0.39
CA ARG A 332 23.37 24.77 -0.62
C ARG A 332 23.13 23.41 -0.03
N SER A 333 23.44 23.23 1.23
CA SER A 333 23.40 21.93 1.89
C SER A 333 23.04 22.13 3.35
N ARG A 334 21.96 21.52 3.79
CA ARG A 334 21.39 21.65 5.13
C ARG A 334 21.27 20.26 5.77
N PRO A 335 22.28 19.78 6.51
CA PRO A 335 22.11 18.62 7.36
C PRO A 335 21.39 19.01 8.64
N ALA A 336 20.41 18.22 9.06
CA ALA A 336 19.64 18.44 10.27
C ALA A 336 19.43 17.14 11.06
N PHE A 337 19.38 17.24 12.38
CA PHE A 337 18.78 16.22 13.22
C PHE A 337 17.28 16.50 13.30
N VAL A 338 16.47 15.46 13.18
CA VAL A 338 15.02 15.58 13.20
C VAL A 338 14.43 14.80 14.37
N ALA A 339 13.40 15.38 14.98
CA ALA A 339 12.57 14.70 15.97
C ALA A 339 11.11 15.04 15.71
N GLY A 340 10.25 14.04 15.66
CA GLY A 340 8.87 14.26 15.27
C GLY A 340 7.93 13.14 15.66
N VAL A 341 6.72 13.24 15.17
CA VAL A 341 5.66 12.25 15.35
C VAL A 341 4.98 11.96 14.02
N ARG A 342 4.62 10.70 13.84
CA ARG A 342 3.72 10.22 12.80
C ARG A 342 2.45 9.72 13.44
N PHE A 343 1.29 10.09 12.91
CA PHE A 343 0.02 9.56 13.40
C PHE A 343 -1.06 9.61 12.32
N TRP A 344 -2.08 8.74 12.49
CA TRP A 344 -3.23 8.68 11.59
C TRP A 344 -4.50 8.30 12.34
N PHE A 345 -5.64 8.64 11.76
CA PHE A 345 -6.97 8.32 12.29
C PHE A 345 -8.01 8.25 11.18
#